data_87f80e68572dc78a0cf44e938498f45d
#
_entry.id   87f80e68572dc78a0cf44e938498f45d
#
_cell.length_a   1.000
_cell.length_b   1.000
_cell.length_c   1.000
_cell.angle_alpha   90.00
_cell.angle_beta   90.00
_cell.angle_gamma   90.00
#
_symmetry.space_group_name_H-M   'P 1'
#
loop_
_entity.id
_entity.type
_entity.pdbx_description
1 polymer ?
#
loop_
_entity_poly.entity_id
_entity_poly.type
_entity_poly.pdbx_seq_one_letter_code
_entity_poly.pdbx_strand_id
1 'polypeptide(L)'
;MTVSIALTICPEVKADEQPTLIKGFATAYNGPSEYTCTGKKVHEGICGGCEAYIGKTIILYQRLPGDQIGELIGIYECEDTGPGTEGFQQGYVIDVWCRNLEECQDFMNLIYTNNAQGRVWIQIVEECNG
;
A
#
# COMPACT_ATOMS: atom_id res chain seq x y z
N MET A 1 15.98 -5.58 -9.57
CA MET A 1 14.72 -5.47 -10.34
C MET A 1 14.33 -4.01 -10.47
N THR A 2 14.07 -3.57 -11.66
CA THR A 2 13.65 -2.21 -11.92
C THR A 2 12.14 -2.11 -11.82
N VAL A 3 11.64 -1.21 -10.98
CA VAL A 3 10.23 -0.96 -10.85
C VAL A 3 9.86 0.11 -11.87
N SER A 4 9.32 -0.33 -13.00
CA SER A 4 9.01 0.58 -14.10
C SER A 4 7.55 1.02 -14.14
N ILE A 5 6.71 0.47 -13.27
CA ILE A 5 5.27 0.68 -13.30
C ILE A 5 4.90 2.15 -13.13
N ALA A 6 5.54 2.83 -12.20
CA ALA A 6 5.25 4.22 -11.90
C ALA A 6 5.64 5.16 -13.04
N LEU A 7 6.54 4.75 -13.90
CA LEU A 7 7.06 5.61 -14.96
C LEU A 7 6.08 5.80 -16.11
N THR A 8 5.07 4.94 -16.21
CA THR A 8 4.08 5.01 -17.27
C THR A 8 2.83 5.78 -16.86
N ILE A 9 2.67 6.09 -15.57
CA ILE A 9 1.45 6.67 -15.02
C ILE A 9 1.47 8.19 -15.15
N CYS A 10 2.62 8.82 -14.94
CA CYS A 10 2.74 10.26 -14.94
C CYS A 10 3.77 10.72 -15.98
N PRO A 11 3.34 11.37 -17.09
CA PRO A 11 4.28 11.81 -18.13
C PRO A 11 5.22 12.92 -17.66
N GLU A 12 4.93 13.58 -16.55
CA GLU A 12 5.78 14.63 -15.99
C GLU A 12 6.92 14.07 -15.15
N VAL A 13 6.88 12.80 -14.80
CA VAL A 13 7.95 12.16 -14.04
C VAL A 13 9.13 11.98 -14.97
N LYS A 14 10.27 12.52 -14.58
CA LYS A 14 11.50 12.41 -15.37
C LYS A 14 11.96 10.96 -15.40
N ALA A 15 12.40 10.52 -16.58
CA ALA A 15 12.80 9.13 -16.78
C ALA A 15 13.96 8.69 -15.91
N ASP A 16 14.79 9.63 -15.43
CA ASP A 16 15.93 9.35 -14.57
C ASP A 16 15.60 9.38 -13.07
N GLU A 17 14.38 9.75 -12.71
CA GLU A 17 13.98 9.73 -11.31
C GLU A 17 13.63 8.32 -10.88
N GLN A 18 14.27 7.86 -9.82
CA GLN A 18 13.96 6.56 -9.22
C GLN A 18 12.79 6.72 -8.27
N PRO A 19 11.81 5.80 -8.30
CA PRO A 19 10.73 5.84 -7.32
C PRO A 19 11.29 5.71 -5.91
N THR A 20 10.74 6.50 -5.00
CA THR A 20 11.09 6.41 -3.58
C THR A 20 10.31 5.25 -2.97
N LEU A 21 11.04 4.31 -2.39
CA LEU A 21 10.44 3.19 -1.67
C LEU A 21 10.62 3.40 -0.18
N ILE A 22 9.53 3.24 0.56
CA ILE A 22 9.50 3.40 2.00
C ILE A 22 9.47 2.02 2.64
N LYS A 23 10.36 1.78 3.59
CA LYS A 23 10.33 0.55 4.38
C LYS A 23 9.14 0.57 5.31
N GLY A 24 8.35 -0.48 5.26
CA GLY A 24 7.18 -0.52 6.10
C GLY A 24 6.65 -1.92 6.32
N PHE A 25 5.43 -1.95 6.85
CA PHE A 25 4.69 -3.16 7.15
C PHE A 25 3.30 -3.04 6.57
N ALA A 26 2.70 -4.18 6.25
CA ALA A 26 1.31 -4.21 5.81
C ALA A 26 0.50 -5.08 6.75
N THR A 27 -0.76 -4.70 6.91
CA THR A 27 -1.77 -5.45 7.65
C THR A 27 -3.03 -5.53 6.80
N ALA A 28 -3.97 -6.31 7.24
CA ALA A 28 -5.25 -6.44 6.55
C ALA A 28 -6.39 -6.26 7.53
N TYR A 29 -7.49 -5.68 7.08
CA TYR A 29 -8.67 -5.55 7.91
C TYR A 29 -9.94 -5.83 7.14
N ASN A 30 -10.93 -6.31 7.87
CA ASN A 30 -12.29 -6.49 7.36
C ASN A 30 -13.19 -5.84 8.40
N GLY A 31 -13.41 -4.55 8.25
CA GLY A 31 -14.15 -3.78 9.22
C GLY A 31 -15.65 -3.82 8.98
N PRO A 32 -16.46 -3.55 10.02
CA PRO A 32 -17.91 -3.49 9.89
C PRO A 32 -18.39 -2.23 9.19
N SER A 33 -17.56 -1.21 9.06
CA SER A 33 -17.94 0.04 8.43
C SER A 33 -18.06 -0.12 6.91
N GLU A 34 -19.13 0.40 6.36
CA GLU A 34 -19.35 0.39 4.91
C GLU A 34 -18.67 1.56 4.21
N TYR A 35 -18.18 2.53 4.97
CA TYR A 35 -17.58 3.76 4.43
C TYR A 35 -16.25 4.05 5.07
N THR A 36 -15.37 4.64 4.27
CA THR A 36 -14.07 5.12 4.74
C THR A 36 -14.23 6.46 5.45
N CYS A 37 -13.15 6.95 6.04
CA CYS A 37 -13.16 8.27 6.68
C CYS A 37 -13.40 9.42 5.68
N THR A 38 -13.17 9.18 4.40
CA THR A 38 -13.44 10.17 3.34
C THR A 38 -14.89 10.13 2.84
N GLY A 39 -15.69 9.20 3.36
CA GLY A 39 -17.08 9.02 2.94
C GLY A 39 -17.28 8.15 1.72
N LYS A 40 -16.20 7.54 1.19
CA LYS A 40 -16.32 6.60 0.09
C LYS A 40 -16.74 5.23 0.58
N LYS A 41 -17.55 4.55 -0.21
CA LYS A 41 -17.92 3.17 0.09
C LYS A 41 -16.70 2.27 -0.04
N VAL A 42 -16.50 1.39 0.94
CA VAL A 42 -15.39 0.44 0.89
C VAL A 42 -15.56 -0.55 -0.26
N HIS A 43 -14.48 -0.86 -0.93
CA HIS A 43 -14.47 -1.83 -2.02
C HIS A 43 -13.05 -2.39 -2.17
N GLU A 44 -12.93 -3.43 -2.98
CA GLU A 44 -11.63 -4.03 -3.26
C GLU A 44 -10.66 -2.98 -3.82
N GLY A 45 -9.41 -3.01 -3.36
CA GLY A 45 -8.38 -2.08 -3.81
C GLY A 45 -8.24 -0.83 -2.93
N ILE A 46 -8.92 -0.78 -1.79
CA ILE A 46 -8.80 0.33 -0.83
C ILE A 46 -7.84 -0.06 0.30
N CYS A 47 -7.07 0.92 0.75
CA CYS A 47 -6.24 0.76 1.93
C CYS A 47 -6.37 1.96 2.86
N GLY A 48 -5.93 1.77 4.08
CA GLY A 48 -5.73 2.82 5.07
C GLY A 48 -4.26 3.11 5.27
N GLY A 49 -3.95 4.34 5.56
CA GLY A 49 -2.59 4.79 5.81
C GLY A 49 -2.60 6.07 6.63
N CYS A 50 -1.53 6.83 6.58
CA CYS A 50 -1.52 8.12 7.25
C CYS A 50 -2.35 9.15 6.47
N GLU A 51 -2.69 10.24 7.14
CA GLU A 51 -3.51 11.28 6.53
C GLU A 51 -2.90 11.85 5.25
N ALA A 52 -1.58 11.96 5.19
CA ALA A 52 -0.89 12.49 4.03
C ALA A 52 -1.04 11.61 2.78
N TYR A 53 -1.41 10.35 2.95
CA TYR A 53 -1.57 9.41 1.82
C TYR A 53 -3.00 9.39 1.25
N ILE A 54 -3.95 10.03 1.91
CA ILE A 54 -5.34 10.04 1.46
C ILE A 54 -5.43 10.60 0.03
N GLY A 55 -6.11 9.88 -0.84
CA GLY A 55 -6.29 10.23 -2.25
C GLY A 55 -5.15 9.80 -3.16
N LYS A 56 -4.09 9.20 -2.59
CA LYS A 56 -2.94 8.75 -3.38
C LYS A 56 -3.00 7.26 -3.65
N THR A 57 -2.34 6.85 -4.72
CA THR A 57 -2.17 5.45 -5.06
C THR A 57 -0.96 4.88 -4.32
N ILE A 58 -1.16 3.74 -3.69
CA ILE A 58 -0.12 3.03 -2.93
C ILE A 58 0.20 1.73 -3.66
N ILE A 59 1.47 1.50 -3.95
CA ILE A 59 1.92 0.24 -4.51
C ILE A 59 2.75 -0.49 -3.46
N LEU A 60 2.43 -1.75 -3.22
CA LEU A 60 3.11 -2.56 -2.22
C LEU A 60 3.88 -3.70 -2.89
N TYR A 61 5.13 -3.86 -2.48
CA TYR A 61 5.98 -5.00 -2.86
C TYR A 61 6.42 -5.72 -1.61
N GLN A 62 6.66 -7.02 -1.69
CA GLN A 62 7.29 -7.74 -0.60
C GLN A 62 8.68 -7.14 -0.31
N ARG A 63 8.99 -7.02 0.97
CA ARG A 63 10.34 -6.65 1.40
C ARG A 63 11.00 -7.89 2.02
N LEU A 64 11.87 -8.50 1.24
CA LEU A 64 12.53 -9.73 1.58
C LEU A 64 13.71 -9.49 2.52
N PRO A 65 14.27 -10.55 3.16
CA PRO A 65 15.47 -10.42 3.98
C PRO A 65 16.58 -9.67 3.25
N GLY A 66 17.30 -8.81 3.95
CA GLY A 66 18.30 -7.94 3.35
C GLY A 66 17.72 -6.77 2.58
N ASP A 67 16.44 -6.45 2.80
CA ASP A 67 15.72 -5.36 2.14
C ASP A 67 15.63 -5.52 0.62
N GLN A 68 15.62 -6.76 0.16
CA GLN A 68 15.41 -7.05 -1.25
C GLN A 68 13.96 -6.81 -1.64
N ILE A 69 13.73 -6.40 -2.89
CA ILE A 69 12.38 -6.23 -3.42
C ILE A 69 11.89 -7.58 -3.93
N GLY A 70 10.76 -8.04 -3.41
CA GLY A 70 10.14 -9.27 -3.83
C GLY A 70 8.99 -9.05 -4.80
N GLU A 71 7.96 -9.89 -4.68
CA GLU A 71 6.81 -9.84 -5.59
C GLU A 71 5.95 -8.60 -5.35
N LEU A 72 5.31 -8.14 -6.42
CA LEU A 72 4.26 -7.13 -6.32
C LEU A 72 3.11 -7.71 -5.52
N ILE A 73 2.71 -7.03 -4.44
CA ILE A 73 1.59 -7.42 -3.62
C ILE A 73 0.28 -6.88 -4.21
N GLY A 74 0.26 -5.60 -4.52
CA GLY A 74 -0.92 -4.99 -5.10
C GLY A 74 -0.82 -3.48 -5.23
N ILE A 75 -1.85 -2.91 -5.85
CA ILE A 75 -2.00 -1.48 -6.08
C ILE A 75 -3.30 -1.05 -5.44
N TYR A 76 -3.25 -0.03 -4.60
CA TYR A 76 -4.39 0.36 -3.76
C TYR A 76 -4.60 1.87 -3.79
N GLU A 77 -5.84 2.29 -3.59
CA GLU A 77 -6.15 3.69 -3.32
C GLU A 77 -6.24 3.90 -1.81
N CYS A 78 -5.52 4.85 -1.28
CA CYS A 78 -5.58 5.18 0.13
C CYS A 78 -6.77 6.10 0.37
N GLU A 79 -7.84 5.56 0.93
CA GLU A 79 -9.09 6.28 1.16
C GLU A 79 -9.52 6.26 2.63
N ASP A 80 -8.67 5.72 3.49
CA ASP A 80 -8.96 5.62 4.91
C ASP A 80 -7.71 5.90 5.72
N THR A 81 -7.91 6.29 6.98
CA THR A 81 -6.80 6.43 7.93
C THR A 81 -6.74 5.17 8.78
N GLY A 82 -5.54 4.77 9.11
CA GLY A 82 -5.34 3.67 10.04
C GLY A 82 -5.55 4.11 11.48
N PRO A 83 -5.38 3.19 12.43
CA PRO A 83 -5.41 3.54 13.85
C PRO A 83 -4.42 4.63 14.18
N GLY A 84 -4.66 5.37 15.25
CA GLY A 84 -3.80 6.46 15.68
C GLY A 84 -2.46 6.01 16.29
N THR A 85 -1.91 4.91 15.81
CA THR A 85 -0.60 4.42 16.24
C THR A 85 0.52 5.12 15.49
N GLU A 86 1.70 5.12 16.07
CA GLU A 86 2.86 5.80 15.50
C GLU A 86 3.18 5.35 14.08
N GLY A 87 3.12 4.05 13.82
CA GLY A 87 3.43 3.51 12.49
C GLY A 87 2.52 4.03 11.40
N PHE A 88 1.21 4.13 11.67
CA PHE A 88 0.26 4.71 10.73
C PHE A 88 0.48 6.21 10.58
N GLN A 89 0.66 6.93 11.66
CA GLN A 89 0.85 8.38 11.61
C GLN A 89 2.11 8.78 10.85
N GLN A 90 3.16 7.98 10.96
CA GLN A 90 4.44 8.24 10.28
C GLN A 90 4.50 7.69 8.86
N GLY A 91 3.50 6.92 8.45
CA GLY A 91 3.37 6.49 7.06
C GLY A 91 4.12 5.21 6.68
N TYR A 92 4.54 4.39 7.64
CA TYR A 92 5.20 3.14 7.33
C TYR A 92 4.35 1.89 7.62
N VAL A 93 3.07 2.06 7.89
CA VAL A 93 2.13 0.93 7.98
C VAL A 93 0.96 1.19 7.05
N ILE A 94 0.64 0.20 6.23
CA ILE A 94 -0.50 0.24 5.31
C ILE A 94 -1.44 -0.89 5.70
N ASP A 95 -2.72 -0.58 5.84
CA ASP A 95 -3.76 -1.53 6.24
C ASP A 95 -4.69 -1.75 5.06
N VAL A 96 -4.66 -2.95 4.48
CA VAL A 96 -5.40 -3.25 3.26
C VAL A 96 -6.78 -3.79 3.61
N TRP A 97 -7.81 -3.18 3.04
CA TRP A 97 -9.18 -3.65 3.23
C TRP A 97 -9.42 -4.96 2.48
N CYS A 98 -10.05 -5.89 3.16
CA CYS A 98 -10.44 -7.19 2.61
C CYS A 98 -11.95 -7.33 2.68
N ARG A 99 -12.54 -7.85 1.62
CA ARG A 99 -13.99 -8.04 1.54
C ARG A 99 -14.49 -9.07 2.55
N ASN A 100 -13.69 -10.09 2.83
CA ASN A 100 -14.02 -11.16 3.75
C ASN A 100 -12.76 -11.75 4.38
N LEU A 101 -12.94 -12.66 5.32
CA LEU A 101 -11.81 -13.27 6.04
C LEU A 101 -10.92 -14.11 5.14
N GLU A 102 -11.48 -14.73 4.11
CA GLU A 102 -10.69 -15.51 3.15
C GLU A 102 -9.72 -14.63 2.39
N GLU A 103 -10.18 -13.47 1.92
CA GLU A 103 -9.29 -12.50 1.26
C GLU A 103 -8.21 -11.98 2.20
N CYS A 104 -8.56 -11.74 3.47
CA CYS A 104 -7.58 -11.33 4.47
C CYS A 104 -6.52 -12.41 4.66
N GLN A 105 -6.93 -13.68 4.71
CA GLN A 105 -6.01 -14.78 4.86
C GLN A 105 -5.08 -14.90 3.65
N ASP A 106 -5.62 -14.75 2.45
CA ASP A 106 -4.83 -14.79 1.22
C ASP A 106 -3.81 -13.66 1.19
N PHE A 107 -4.22 -12.46 1.57
CA PHE A 107 -3.32 -11.32 1.66
C PHE A 107 -2.22 -11.55 2.69
N MET A 108 -2.57 -12.04 3.87
CA MET A 108 -1.59 -12.34 4.92
C MET A 108 -0.61 -13.41 4.47
N ASN A 109 -1.08 -14.45 3.78
CA ASN A 109 -0.20 -15.47 3.24
C ASN A 109 0.82 -14.85 2.26
N LEU A 110 0.35 -13.96 1.38
CA LEU A 110 1.22 -13.32 0.40
C LEU A 110 2.31 -12.48 1.06
N ILE A 111 1.98 -11.70 2.08
CA ILE A 111 2.98 -10.85 2.74
C ILE A 111 3.89 -11.63 3.71
N TYR A 112 3.58 -12.90 3.96
CA TYR A 112 4.43 -13.74 4.81
C TYR A 112 5.23 -14.79 4.03
N THR A 113 4.97 -14.98 2.75
CA THR A 113 5.78 -15.90 1.92
C THR A 113 7.19 -15.34 1.67
N ASN A 114 8.07 -16.18 1.23
CA ASN A 114 9.46 -15.80 0.92
C ASN A 114 10.18 -15.16 2.10
N ASN A 115 9.74 -15.49 3.31
CA ASN A 115 10.32 -14.96 4.55
C ASN A 115 10.17 -13.44 4.68
N ALA A 116 9.15 -12.86 4.04
CA ALA A 116 8.90 -11.42 4.10
C ALA A 116 8.37 -10.96 5.47
N GLN A 117 7.61 -11.82 6.16
CA GLN A 117 7.15 -11.58 7.54
C GLN A 117 6.34 -10.28 7.72
N GLY A 118 5.46 -9.98 6.77
CA GLY A 118 4.64 -8.78 6.83
C GLY A 118 5.35 -7.49 6.42
N ARG A 119 6.62 -7.58 6.09
CA ARG A 119 7.41 -6.43 5.65
C ARG A 119 7.13 -6.11 4.20
N VAL A 120 7.04 -4.83 3.89
CA VAL A 120 6.76 -4.37 2.53
C VAL A 120 7.63 -3.18 2.18
N TRP A 121 7.77 -2.96 0.87
CA TRP A 121 8.18 -1.68 0.33
C TRP A 121 6.92 -0.94 -0.09
N ILE A 122 6.82 0.32 0.30
CA ILE A 122 5.68 1.17 0.01
C ILE A 122 6.11 2.21 -1.01
N GLN A 123 5.43 2.27 -2.13
CA GLN A 123 5.61 3.31 -3.13
C GLN A 123 4.36 4.18 -3.18
N ILE A 124 4.53 5.48 -3.03
CA ILE A 124 3.44 6.44 -3.12
C ILE A 124 3.47 7.05 -4.51
N VAL A 125 2.36 6.96 -5.22
CA VAL A 125 2.23 7.53 -6.55
C VAL A 125 1.32 8.73 -6.46
N GLU A 126 1.84 9.89 -6.84
CA GLU A 126 1.04 11.09 -6.89
C GLU A 126 0.32 11.19 -8.23
N GLU A 127 -0.93 11.64 -8.19
CA GLU A 127 -1.69 11.84 -9.41
C GLU A 127 -1.09 12.99 -10.21
N CYS A 128 -1.01 12.78 -11.50
CA CYS A 128 -0.65 13.85 -12.43
C CYS A 128 -1.87 14.73 -12.64
N ASN A 129 -1.78 15.98 -12.20
CA ASN A 129 -2.78 16.99 -12.52
C ASN A 129 -2.48 17.52 -13.91
N GLY A 130 -2.99 16.82 -14.90
CA GLY A 130 -2.69 17.20 -16.27
C GLY A 130 -3.83 17.78 -17.01
#